data_4535eb7d8d940cbad4c9a79f2a88e720
#
_entry.id   4535eb7d8d940cbad4c9a79f2a88e720
#
_cell.length_a   1.000
_cell.length_b   1.000
_cell.length_c   1.000
_cell.angle_alpha   90.00
_cell.angle_beta   90.00
_cell.angle_gamma   90.00
#
_symmetry.space_group_name_H-M   'P 1'
#
loop_
_entity.id
_entity.type
_entity.pdbx_description
1 polymer ?
#
loop_
_entity_poly.entity_id
_entity_poly.type
_entity_poly.pdbx_seq_one_letter_code
_entity_poly.pdbx_strand_id
1 'polypeptide(L)'
;FKQLGVTALWFTPVLENDWPADKTQNSSYHGYATTNYYKVDPRFGTNDEYKQLIAECHKQGLKVVMDMIFNHCSDYHPWNIDMPSKDWFNNPHYGLQTSYKLTPVLDPYASKVDLAETVDGWFVPSMPDLNQRNPHVIKYLIQNSEWWIETADIDGIRMDTYPYADRDAMALWMKTLDKEYPNFNTVGETWVTEPPYTAAWQKDSKLQKKNSYLKTVMDFSFYDKINQAKREETDGWWNGLNRIYNSLCYDYLYANPSSVLAFLDNHDTDRFLGNTKDSTMLKQGLALLLTMNRTPQLYYGTEILLSGTKEVTDG
;
A
#
# COMPACT_ATOMS: atom_id res chain seq x y z
N PHE A 1 -17.51 9.20 10.42
CA PHE A 1 -16.96 7.85 10.21
C PHE A 1 -17.45 6.88 11.28
N LYS A 2 -17.35 7.20 12.56
CA LYS A 2 -17.83 6.31 13.64
C LYS A 2 -19.29 5.88 13.49
N GLN A 3 -20.18 6.78 13.10
CA GLN A 3 -21.60 6.48 12.86
C GLN A 3 -21.83 5.54 11.66
N LEU A 4 -20.89 5.50 10.71
CA LEU A 4 -20.91 4.55 9.60
C LEU A 4 -20.39 3.15 9.98
N GLY A 5 -19.93 2.96 11.22
CA GLY A 5 -19.34 1.70 11.68
C GLY A 5 -17.86 1.52 11.32
N VAL A 6 -17.18 2.57 10.85
CA VAL A 6 -15.73 2.54 10.58
C VAL A 6 -14.99 2.32 11.89
N THR A 7 -13.98 1.46 11.87
CA THR A 7 -13.17 1.07 13.04
C THR A 7 -11.73 1.55 12.97
N ALA A 8 -11.23 1.86 11.76
CA ALA A 8 -9.89 2.36 11.55
C ALA A 8 -9.86 3.41 10.44
N LEU A 9 -8.98 4.39 10.58
CA LEU A 9 -8.69 5.39 9.55
C LEU A 9 -7.29 5.16 9.02
N TRP A 10 -7.14 5.09 7.70
CA TRP A 10 -5.88 5.14 6.99
C TRP A 10 -5.78 6.47 6.26
N PHE A 11 -4.74 7.23 6.58
CA PHE A 11 -4.38 8.46 5.87
C PHE A 11 -3.28 8.15 4.85
N THR A 12 -3.34 8.75 3.67
CA THR A 12 -2.18 8.83 2.76
C THR A 12 -0.99 9.45 3.50
N PRO A 13 0.25 9.34 2.99
CA PRO A 13 1.44 9.71 3.75
C PRO A 13 1.37 11.11 4.35
N VAL A 14 1.56 11.20 5.66
CA VAL A 14 1.57 12.46 6.42
C VAL A 14 2.98 13.00 6.63
N LEU A 15 4.01 12.22 6.28
CA LEU A 15 5.41 12.60 6.44
C LEU A 15 5.79 13.76 5.51
N GLU A 16 6.79 14.53 5.93
CA GLU A 16 7.39 15.59 5.11
C GLU A 16 7.82 15.01 3.77
N ASN A 17 7.34 15.63 2.71
CA ASN A 17 7.55 15.14 1.36
C ASN A 17 7.96 16.28 0.42
N ASP A 18 8.38 15.88 -0.79
CA ASP A 18 8.82 16.79 -1.82
C ASP A 18 7.73 17.81 -2.18
N TRP A 19 8.04 19.06 -1.89
CA TRP A 19 7.23 20.20 -2.27
C TRP A 19 8.16 21.31 -2.76
N PRO A 20 8.52 21.33 -4.06
CA PRO A 20 9.44 22.31 -4.58
C PRO A 20 8.93 23.73 -4.33
N ALA A 21 9.82 24.61 -3.91
CA ALA A 21 9.52 26.03 -3.76
C ALA A 21 9.11 26.68 -5.09
N ASP A 22 9.59 26.12 -6.19
CA ASP A 22 9.16 26.46 -7.54
C ASP A 22 7.87 25.71 -7.90
N LYS A 23 6.76 26.41 -7.81
CA LYS A 23 5.42 25.87 -8.13
C LYS A 23 5.21 25.56 -9.64
N THR A 24 6.20 25.76 -10.48
CA THR A 24 6.16 25.40 -11.90
C THR A 24 6.49 23.93 -12.14
N GLN A 25 7.03 23.24 -11.12
CA GLN A 25 7.36 21.82 -11.18
C GLN A 25 6.25 20.97 -10.53
N ASN A 26 6.13 19.73 -10.97
CA ASN A 26 5.25 18.76 -10.32
C ASN A 26 5.68 18.57 -8.87
N SER A 27 4.72 18.66 -7.95
CA SER A 27 4.95 18.44 -6.53
C SER A 27 4.38 17.09 -6.11
N SER A 28 4.95 16.51 -5.07
CA SER A 28 4.44 15.29 -4.43
C SER A 28 3.22 15.59 -3.55
N TYR A 29 2.12 16.08 -4.18
CA TYR A 29 0.87 16.37 -3.45
C TYR A 29 0.30 15.11 -2.75
N HIS A 30 0.58 13.93 -3.29
CA HIS A 30 0.15 12.63 -2.79
C HIS A 30 0.93 12.16 -1.54
N GLY A 31 2.12 12.74 -1.26
CA GLY A 31 2.93 12.42 -0.08
C GLY A 31 3.91 11.25 -0.21
N TYR A 32 3.99 10.59 -1.38
CA TYR A 32 4.82 9.38 -1.55
C TYR A 32 6.30 9.66 -1.85
N ALA A 33 6.73 10.90 -1.98
CA ALA A 33 8.14 11.28 -2.13
C ALA A 33 8.70 11.87 -0.83
N THR A 34 8.96 11.01 0.15
CA THR A 34 9.37 11.37 1.51
C THR A 34 10.72 12.08 1.54
N THR A 35 10.80 13.22 2.22
CA THR A 35 12.04 13.96 2.48
C THR A 35 12.50 13.89 3.93
N ASN A 36 11.61 13.47 4.86
CA ASN A 36 11.95 13.25 6.26
C ASN A 36 11.04 12.20 6.89
N TYR A 37 11.60 11.07 7.30
CA TYR A 37 10.87 9.94 7.86
C TYR A 37 10.39 10.13 9.31
N TYR A 38 10.85 11.17 10.01
CA TYR A 38 10.55 11.42 11.43
C TYR A 38 9.74 12.69 11.67
N LYS A 39 9.26 13.33 10.59
CA LYS A 39 8.58 14.61 10.69
C LYS A 39 7.31 14.61 9.85
N VAL A 40 6.22 15.05 10.47
CA VAL A 40 4.98 15.37 9.75
C VAL A 40 5.20 16.57 8.83
N ASP A 41 4.62 16.54 7.65
CA ASP A 41 4.70 17.64 6.70
C ASP A 41 4.08 18.89 7.30
N PRO A 42 4.79 20.04 7.28
CA PRO A 42 4.31 21.27 7.91
C PRO A 42 3.01 21.83 7.27
N ARG A 43 2.63 21.34 6.09
CA ARG A 43 1.33 21.68 5.48
C ARG A 43 0.16 20.99 6.19
N PHE A 44 0.39 19.86 6.86
CA PHE A 44 -0.60 19.15 7.67
C PHE A 44 -0.52 19.50 9.15
N GLY A 45 0.63 19.97 9.61
CA GLY A 45 0.86 20.33 11.00
C GLY A 45 2.19 19.83 11.54
N THR A 46 2.20 19.49 12.82
CA THR A 46 3.37 19.05 13.57
C THR A 46 3.22 17.59 14.02
N ASN A 47 4.34 16.99 14.47
CA ASN A 47 4.28 15.66 15.09
C ASN A 47 3.33 15.64 16.31
N ASP A 48 3.30 16.71 17.09
CA ASP A 48 2.44 16.78 18.28
C ASP A 48 0.96 16.91 17.91
N GLU A 49 0.63 17.64 16.87
CA GLU A 49 -0.76 17.70 16.34
C GLU A 49 -1.20 16.36 15.76
N TYR A 50 -0.29 15.62 15.10
CA TYR A 50 -0.59 14.26 14.62
C TYR A 50 -0.85 13.29 15.79
N LYS A 51 -0.04 13.36 16.86
CA LYS A 51 -0.31 12.60 18.10
C LYS A 51 -1.65 12.96 18.72
N GLN A 52 -2.00 14.24 18.75
CA GLN A 52 -3.30 14.70 19.26
C GLN A 52 -4.45 14.16 18.41
N LEU A 53 -4.31 14.15 17.07
CA LEU A 53 -5.28 13.54 16.16
C LEU A 53 -5.48 12.06 16.47
N ILE A 54 -4.41 11.30 16.65
CA ILE A 54 -4.48 9.87 16.99
C ILE A 54 -5.18 9.67 18.33
N ALA A 55 -4.77 10.42 19.34
CA ALA A 55 -5.39 10.36 20.67
C ALA A 55 -6.90 10.67 20.62
N GLU A 56 -7.32 11.62 19.77
CA GLU A 56 -8.74 11.93 19.59
C GLU A 56 -9.48 10.81 18.85
N CYS A 57 -8.84 10.19 17.84
CA CYS A 57 -9.38 9.00 17.18
C CYS A 57 -9.62 7.88 18.19
N HIS A 58 -8.64 7.61 19.08
CA HIS A 58 -8.75 6.58 20.12
C HIS A 58 -9.90 6.86 21.09
N LYS A 59 -10.09 8.10 21.52
CA LYS A 59 -11.26 8.49 22.35
C LYS A 59 -12.59 8.19 21.67
N GLN A 60 -12.65 8.30 20.34
CA GLN A 60 -13.82 7.93 19.55
C GLN A 60 -13.90 6.42 19.26
N GLY A 61 -12.93 5.63 19.71
CA GLY A 61 -12.82 4.19 19.45
C GLY A 61 -12.47 3.87 17.99
N LEU A 62 -11.73 4.77 17.34
CA LEU A 62 -11.16 4.60 16.00
C LEU A 62 -9.67 4.32 16.11
N LYS A 63 -9.17 3.38 15.31
CA LYS A 63 -7.75 3.10 15.14
C LYS A 63 -7.17 3.96 14.02
N VAL A 64 -5.85 4.16 14.05
CA VAL A 64 -5.13 4.91 13.03
C VAL A 64 -4.06 4.06 12.37
N VAL A 65 -4.11 3.96 11.05
CA VAL A 65 -3.13 3.28 10.21
C VAL A 65 -2.29 4.34 9.50
N MET A 66 -0.99 4.29 9.70
CA MET A 66 -0.03 5.19 9.06
C MET A 66 0.47 4.58 7.74
N ASP A 67 0.51 5.40 6.70
CA ASP A 67 1.14 5.02 5.43
C ASP A 67 2.65 5.24 5.50
N MET A 68 3.44 4.22 5.15
CA MET A 68 4.89 4.27 5.14
C MET A 68 5.45 3.80 3.79
N ILE A 69 6.55 4.42 3.37
CA ILE A 69 7.21 4.16 2.09
C ILE A 69 8.64 3.72 2.36
N PHE A 70 8.94 2.40 2.20
CA PHE A 70 10.27 1.86 2.45
C PHE A 70 11.03 1.48 1.19
N ASN A 71 10.35 1.49 0.05
CA ASN A 71 10.97 1.22 -1.24
C ASN A 71 11.87 2.37 -1.69
N HIS A 72 11.41 3.59 -1.55
CA HIS A 72 12.07 4.78 -2.10
C HIS A 72 11.92 5.99 -1.19
N CYS A 73 12.64 7.06 -1.48
CA CYS A 73 12.40 8.39 -0.93
C CYS A 73 12.32 9.43 -2.06
N SER A 74 12.22 10.71 -1.74
CA SER A 74 12.37 11.79 -2.73
C SER A 74 13.83 11.98 -3.15
N ASP A 75 14.08 12.42 -4.37
CA ASP A 75 15.37 12.93 -4.81
C ASP A 75 15.78 14.24 -4.10
N TYR A 76 14.83 14.94 -3.48
CA TYR A 76 15.09 16.06 -2.56
C TYR A 76 15.43 15.64 -1.13
N HIS A 77 15.40 14.34 -0.83
CA HIS A 77 15.85 13.86 0.48
C HIS A 77 17.34 14.20 0.68
N PRO A 78 17.79 14.67 1.86
CA PRO A 78 19.20 15.01 2.12
C PRO A 78 20.19 13.89 1.77
N TRP A 79 19.78 12.65 1.85
CA TRP A 79 20.59 11.50 1.43
C TRP A 79 21.02 11.51 -0.04
N ASN A 80 20.29 12.19 -0.90
CA ASN A 80 20.66 12.31 -2.30
C ASN A 80 21.86 13.23 -2.54
N ILE A 81 22.13 14.13 -1.58
CA ILE A 81 23.28 15.04 -1.57
C ILE A 81 24.42 14.43 -0.76
N ASP A 82 24.10 13.88 0.43
CA ASP A 82 25.07 13.33 1.38
C ASP A 82 24.60 11.93 1.83
N MET A 83 24.98 10.92 1.05
CA MET A 83 24.63 9.54 1.34
C MET A 83 25.40 9.02 2.55
N PRO A 84 24.71 8.39 3.53
CA PRO A 84 25.38 7.78 4.70
C PRO A 84 26.37 6.68 4.34
N SER A 85 26.16 5.97 3.21
CA SER A 85 27.10 5.04 2.62
C SER A 85 26.91 4.97 1.09
N LYS A 86 27.96 4.51 0.38
CA LYS A 86 27.94 4.45 -1.10
C LYS A 86 26.86 3.52 -1.68
N ASP A 87 26.34 2.60 -0.88
CA ASP A 87 25.35 1.60 -1.22
C ASP A 87 24.00 1.85 -0.50
N TRP A 88 23.73 3.13 -0.13
CA TRP A 88 22.46 3.53 0.49
C TRP A 88 21.28 3.39 -0.46
N PHE A 89 21.50 3.71 -1.73
CA PHE A 89 20.53 3.54 -2.81
C PHE A 89 20.97 2.42 -3.76
N ASN A 90 19.99 1.76 -4.37
CA ASN A 90 20.20 0.98 -5.56
C ASN A 90 20.37 1.94 -6.74
N ASN A 91 21.37 1.73 -7.60
CA ASN A 91 21.64 2.60 -8.76
C ASN A 91 21.71 4.10 -8.40
N PRO A 92 22.70 4.57 -7.60
CA PRO A 92 22.71 5.91 -7.01
C PRO A 92 22.78 7.08 -8.02
N HIS A 93 22.88 6.82 -9.31
CA HIS A 93 22.95 7.83 -10.38
C HIS A 93 21.85 7.66 -11.43
N TYR A 94 20.64 7.29 -11.02
CA TYR A 94 19.49 7.06 -11.89
C TYR A 94 19.87 6.45 -13.25
N GLY A 95 20.04 5.19 -13.30
CA GLY A 95 20.34 4.46 -14.52
C GLY A 95 19.30 3.43 -14.92
N LEU A 96 18.37 3.14 -14.03
CA LEU A 96 17.40 2.08 -14.19
C LEU A 96 16.10 2.44 -13.47
N GLN A 97 15.01 2.66 -14.21
CA GLN A 97 13.67 2.71 -13.66
C GLN A 97 13.13 1.30 -13.48
N THR A 98 12.32 1.07 -12.45
CA THR A 98 11.68 -0.23 -12.25
C THR A 98 10.84 -0.64 -13.45
N SER A 99 10.84 -1.92 -13.79
CA SER A 99 10.02 -2.46 -14.88
C SER A 99 8.52 -2.50 -14.54
N TYR A 100 8.13 -2.25 -13.27
CA TYR A 100 6.77 -2.42 -12.73
C TYR A 100 6.20 -3.83 -12.89
N LYS A 101 6.99 -4.80 -13.31
CA LYS A 101 6.56 -6.19 -13.49
C LYS A 101 6.81 -6.97 -12.20
N LEU A 102 5.79 -7.22 -11.42
CA LEU A 102 5.91 -7.91 -10.13
C LEU A 102 6.00 -9.44 -10.24
N THR A 103 5.66 -10.01 -11.40
CA THR A 103 5.74 -11.46 -11.63
C THR A 103 7.14 -12.05 -11.41
N PRO A 104 8.25 -11.41 -11.86
CA PRO A 104 9.61 -11.93 -11.61
C PRO A 104 9.97 -12.09 -10.14
N VAL A 105 9.34 -11.32 -9.25
CA VAL A 105 9.66 -11.36 -7.81
C VAL A 105 9.27 -12.70 -7.17
N LEU A 106 8.24 -13.35 -7.69
CA LEU A 106 7.72 -14.63 -7.19
C LEU A 106 8.01 -15.82 -8.12
N ASP A 107 8.39 -15.55 -9.37
CA ASP A 107 8.67 -16.58 -10.35
C ASP A 107 10.03 -17.24 -10.07
N PRO A 108 10.08 -18.56 -9.76
CA PRO A 108 11.34 -19.28 -9.52
C PRO A 108 12.21 -19.42 -10.76
N TYR A 109 11.68 -19.14 -11.94
CA TYR A 109 12.37 -19.22 -13.22
C TYR A 109 12.73 -17.84 -13.81
N ALA A 110 12.38 -16.76 -13.10
CA ALA A 110 12.75 -15.41 -13.54
C ALA A 110 14.26 -15.25 -13.69
N SER A 111 14.68 -14.52 -14.70
CA SER A 111 16.07 -14.13 -14.85
C SER A 111 16.50 -13.18 -13.73
N LYS A 112 17.78 -13.19 -13.38
CA LYS A 112 18.32 -12.22 -12.42
C LYS A 112 18.21 -10.78 -12.93
N VAL A 113 18.22 -10.58 -14.24
CA VAL A 113 18.08 -9.25 -14.86
C VAL A 113 16.65 -8.74 -14.63
N ASP A 114 15.64 -9.54 -14.97
CA ASP A 114 14.22 -9.13 -14.79
C ASP A 114 13.89 -8.86 -13.31
N LEU A 115 14.46 -9.68 -12.41
CA LEU A 115 14.31 -9.46 -10.96
C LEU A 115 14.97 -8.14 -10.53
N ALA A 116 16.21 -7.89 -10.95
CA ALA A 116 16.92 -6.66 -10.61
C ALA A 116 16.25 -5.42 -11.22
N GLU A 117 15.75 -5.50 -12.44
CA GLU A 117 14.97 -4.40 -13.05
C GLU A 117 13.72 -4.05 -12.24
N THR A 118 13.11 -5.03 -11.57
CA THR A 118 11.93 -4.77 -10.74
C THR A 118 12.31 -4.19 -9.38
N VAL A 119 13.26 -4.81 -8.67
CA VAL A 119 13.51 -4.53 -7.23
C VAL A 119 14.67 -3.56 -6.97
N ASP A 120 15.50 -3.29 -7.96
CA ASP A 120 16.64 -2.36 -7.84
C ASP A 120 16.44 -1.08 -8.68
N GLY A 121 15.36 -1.00 -9.44
CA GLY A 121 15.03 0.16 -10.27
C GLY A 121 14.32 1.25 -9.45
N TRP A 122 14.64 2.51 -9.74
CA TRP A 122 13.95 3.64 -9.14
C TRP A 122 12.47 3.62 -9.52
N PHE A 123 11.58 3.95 -8.57
CA PHE A 123 10.15 3.92 -8.85
C PHE A 123 9.77 4.88 -9.98
N VAL A 124 10.21 6.13 -9.88
CA VAL A 124 10.25 7.12 -10.96
C VAL A 124 11.55 7.92 -10.85
N PRO A 125 11.92 8.78 -11.85
CA PRO A 125 13.17 9.55 -11.80
C PRO A 125 13.38 10.40 -10.54
N SER A 126 12.29 10.86 -9.90
CA SER A 126 12.31 11.66 -8.67
C SER A 126 12.19 10.84 -7.38
N MET A 127 12.18 9.49 -7.48
CA MET A 127 12.02 8.59 -6.34
C MET A 127 13.14 7.55 -6.31
N PRO A 128 14.33 7.93 -5.77
CA PRO A 128 15.49 7.04 -5.59
C PRO A 128 15.14 5.80 -4.79
N ASP A 129 15.54 4.64 -5.29
CA ASP A 129 15.30 3.35 -4.68
C ASP A 129 16.26 3.09 -3.53
N LEU A 130 15.75 2.81 -2.34
CA LEU A 130 16.54 2.51 -1.15
C LEU A 130 17.06 1.07 -1.21
N ASN A 131 18.33 0.89 -0.88
CA ASN A 131 18.92 -0.45 -0.81
C ASN A 131 18.65 -1.08 0.56
N GLN A 132 17.51 -1.74 0.74
CA GLN A 132 17.13 -2.39 1.99
C GLN A 132 18.04 -3.57 2.36
N ARG A 133 18.86 -4.10 1.42
CA ARG A 133 19.90 -5.11 1.71
C ARG A 133 21.08 -4.52 2.49
N ASN A 134 21.27 -3.19 2.45
CA ASN A 134 22.21 -2.53 3.34
C ASN A 134 21.69 -2.61 4.79
N PRO A 135 22.47 -3.18 5.73
CA PRO A 135 22.01 -3.40 7.12
C PRO A 135 21.70 -2.10 7.88
N HIS A 136 22.28 -0.97 7.46
CA HIS A 136 21.98 0.33 8.07
C HIS A 136 20.67 0.91 7.55
N VAL A 137 20.36 0.72 6.26
CA VAL A 137 19.09 1.15 5.67
C VAL A 137 17.93 0.40 6.32
N ILE A 138 17.95 -0.93 6.32
CA ILE A 138 16.85 -1.70 6.91
C ILE A 138 16.72 -1.46 8.41
N LYS A 139 17.83 -1.29 9.14
CA LYS A 139 17.80 -0.95 10.55
C LYS A 139 17.14 0.41 10.79
N TYR A 140 17.49 1.42 9.98
CA TYR A 140 16.88 2.75 10.07
C TYR A 140 15.36 2.68 9.85
N LEU A 141 14.92 1.94 8.83
CA LEU A 141 13.50 1.78 8.49
C LEU A 141 12.72 1.03 9.59
N ILE A 142 13.31 -0.02 10.19
CA ILE A 142 12.73 -0.73 11.34
C ILE A 142 12.57 0.23 12.51
N GLN A 143 13.64 0.93 12.89
CA GLN A 143 13.61 1.89 13.99
C GLN A 143 12.64 3.06 13.74
N ASN A 144 12.46 3.45 12.49
CA ASN A 144 11.45 4.44 12.12
C ASN A 144 10.02 3.96 12.41
N SER A 145 9.70 2.69 12.07
CA SER A 145 8.40 2.10 12.42
C SER A 145 8.19 2.04 13.93
N GLU A 146 9.18 1.52 14.67
CA GLU A 146 9.14 1.43 16.13
C GLU A 146 8.94 2.82 16.76
N TRP A 147 9.65 3.82 16.25
CA TRP A 147 9.55 5.19 16.75
C TRP A 147 8.14 5.78 16.58
N TRP A 148 7.49 5.56 15.43
CA TRP A 148 6.12 6.03 15.21
C TRP A 148 5.11 5.26 16.06
N ILE A 149 5.28 3.95 16.24
CA ILE A 149 4.45 3.15 17.14
C ILE A 149 4.54 3.68 18.57
N GLU A 150 5.77 3.84 19.11
CA GLU A 150 6.01 4.24 20.49
C GLU A 150 5.70 5.73 20.74
N THR A 151 5.95 6.59 19.76
CA THR A 151 5.85 8.05 19.96
C THR A 151 4.45 8.58 19.66
N ALA A 152 3.77 8.01 18.65
CA ALA A 152 2.49 8.51 18.17
C ALA A 152 1.33 7.56 18.48
N ASP A 153 1.60 6.35 18.98
CA ASP A 153 0.57 5.34 19.32
C ASP A 153 -0.28 4.94 18.11
N ILE A 154 0.35 4.80 16.92
CA ILE A 154 -0.33 4.30 15.72
C ILE A 154 -0.73 2.83 15.93
N ASP A 155 -1.86 2.41 15.34
CA ASP A 155 -2.41 1.05 15.50
C ASP A 155 -2.04 0.10 14.37
N GLY A 156 -1.54 0.62 13.27
CA GLY A 156 -1.15 -0.17 12.11
C GLY A 156 -0.31 0.61 11.13
N ILE A 157 0.29 -0.11 10.19
CA ILE A 157 1.04 0.45 9.06
C ILE A 157 0.49 -0.11 7.77
N ARG A 158 0.22 0.77 6.80
CA ARG A 158 0.13 0.40 5.38
C ARG A 158 1.48 0.65 4.76
N MET A 159 2.07 -0.40 4.18
CA MET A 159 3.35 -0.30 3.51
C MET A 159 3.15 -0.18 2.00
N ASP A 160 3.52 0.97 1.49
CA ASP A 160 3.50 1.31 0.08
C ASP A 160 4.44 0.42 -0.75
N THR A 161 4.06 0.14 -1.99
CA THR A 161 4.88 -0.57 -2.99
C THR A 161 5.61 -1.81 -2.45
N TYR A 162 4.96 -2.57 -1.55
CA TYR A 162 5.56 -3.66 -0.77
C TYR A 162 6.38 -4.66 -1.60
N PRO A 163 5.93 -5.11 -2.80
CA PRO A 163 6.66 -6.10 -3.60
C PRO A 163 7.89 -5.56 -4.33
N TYR A 164 8.09 -4.25 -4.39
CA TYR A 164 9.25 -3.66 -5.07
C TYR A 164 10.49 -3.64 -4.18
N ALA A 165 10.32 -3.57 -2.86
CA ALA A 165 11.42 -3.60 -1.90
C ALA A 165 12.03 -5.00 -1.76
N ASP A 166 13.27 -5.08 -1.25
CA ASP A 166 13.95 -6.37 -1.02
C ASP A 166 13.13 -7.27 -0.09
N ARG A 167 12.81 -8.45 -0.56
CA ARG A 167 11.92 -9.42 0.07
C ARG A 167 12.40 -9.93 1.43
N ASP A 168 13.70 -10.18 1.55
CA ASP A 168 14.28 -10.69 2.79
C ASP A 168 14.37 -9.58 3.84
N ALA A 169 14.69 -8.38 3.42
CA ALA A 169 14.69 -7.21 4.28
C ALA A 169 13.28 -6.86 4.78
N MET A 170 12.27 -6.92 3.91
CA MET A 170 10.88 -6.69 4.31
C MET A 170 10.36 -7.79 5.24
N ALA A 171 10.77 -9.04 5.02
CA ALA A 171 10.46 -10.12 5.95
C ALA A 171 11.15 -9.93 7.32
N LEU A 172 12.38 -9.39 7.34
CA LEU A 172 13.06 -9.03 8.60
C LEU A 172 12.32 -7.92 9.34
N TRP A 173 11.92 -6.86 8.63
CA TRP A 173 11.10 -5.78 9.21
C TRP A 173 9.84 -6.33 9.84
N MET A 174 9.04 -7.10 9.10
CA MET A 174 7.80 -7.68 9.58
C MET A 174 7.98 -8.63 10.76
N LYS A 175 9.02 -9.48 10.70
CA LYS A 175 9.37 -10.40 11.79
C LYS A 175 9.76 -9.65 13.07
N THR A 176 10.47 -8.53 12.92
CA THR A 176 10.86 -7.69 14.07
C THR A 176 9.63 -7.05 14.71
N LEU A 177 8.77 -6.42 13.92
CA LEU A 177 7.53 -5.83 14.43
C LEU A 177 6.60 -6.88 15.05
N ASP A 178 6.45 -8.06 14.43
CA ASP A 178 5.60 -9.13 14.97
C ASP A 178 6.09 -9.65 16.31
N LYS A 179 7.39 -9.63 16.55
CA LYS A 179 8.01 -10.01 17.82
C LYS A 179 7.81 -8.97 18.91
N GLU A 180 8.03 -7.69 18.58
CA GLU A 180 7.94 -6.59 19.56
C GLU A 180 6.47 -6.16 19.81
N TYR A 181 5.63 -6.20 18.77
CA TYR A 181 4.24 -5.77 18.79
C TYR A 181 3.31 -6.85 18.21
N PRO A 182 3.10 -7.98 18.87
CA PRO A 182 2.39 -9.15 18.29
C PRO A 182 0.95 -8.85 17.87
N ASN A 183 0.30 -7.86 18.49
CA ASN A 183 -1.07 -7.44 18.15
C ASN A 183 -1.14 -6.29 17.14
N PHE A 184 0.00 -5.74 16.73
CA PHE A 184 0.07 -4.69 15.75
C PHE A 184 -0.18 -5.26 14.34
N ASN A 185 -0.98 -4.59 13.54
CA ASN A 185 -1.26 -5.04 12.18
C ASN A 185 -0.51 -4.22 11.14
N THR A 186 -0.15 -4.91 10.05
CA THR A 186 0.47 -4.30 8.88
C THR A 186 -0.23 -4.80 7.64
N VAL A 187 -0.48 -3.90 6.71
CA VAL A 187 -0.99 -4.21 5.39
C VAL A 187 0.03 -3.80 4.33
N GLY A 188 0.38 -4.70 3.43
CA GLY A 188 1.24 -4.41 2.28
C GLY A 188 0.43 -4.14 1.04
N GLU A 189 0.77 -3.07 0.34
CA GLU A 189 0.25 -2.86 -1.00
C GLU A 189 0.87 -3.88 -1.95
N THR A 190 0.09 -4.89 -2.30
CA THR A 190 0.48 -5.97 -3.20
C THR A 190 -0.31 -5.85 -4.50
N TRP A 191 0.06 -4.88 -5.34
CA TRP A 191 -0.69 -4.59 -6.57
C TRP A 191 -0.44 -5.65 -7.64
N VAL A 192 -1.06 -6.79 -7.43
CA VAL A 192 -1.11 -7.90 -8.40
C VAL A 192 -2.56 -8.35 -8.54
N THR A 193 -3.00 -8.60 -9.77
CA THR A 193 -4.41 -8.86 -10.08
C THR A 193 -4.78 -10.35 -10.06
N GLU A 194 -3.84 -11.23 -9.79
CA GLU A 194 -4.08 -12.68 -9.74
C GLU A 194 -3.99 -13.21 -8.30
N PRO A 195 -5.03 -13.90 -7.80
CA PRO A 195 -5.09 -14.34 -6.40
C PRO A 195 -3.89 -15.15 -5.91
N PRO A 196 -3.27 -16.07 -6.71
CA PRO A 196 -2.09 -16.80 -6.25
C PRO A 196 -0.90 -15.90 -5.92
N TYR A 197 -0.70 -14.82 -6.69
CA TYR A 197 0.38 -13.87 -6.43
C TYR A 197 0.11 -13.05 -5.17
N THR A 198 -1.12 -12.58 -4.96
CA THR A 198 -1.50 -11.87 -3.72
C THR A 198 -1.35 -12.77 -2.50
N ALA A 199 -1.86 -14.01 -2.56
CA ALA A 199 -1.78 -14.98 -1.48
C ALA A 199 -0.34 -15.36 -1.10
N ALA A 200 0.58 -15.32 -2.07
CA ALA A 200 1.99 -15.64 -1.86
C ALA A 200 2.71 -14.63 -0.93
N TRP A 201 2.21 -13.40 -0.83
CA TRP A 201 2.78 -12.37 0.05
C TRP A 201 2.28 -12.45 1.50
N GLN A 202 1.21 -13.20 1.78
CA GLN A 202 0.66 -13.26 3.13
C GLN A 202 1.54 -14.10 4.07
N LYS A 203 1.59 -13.71 5.35
CA LYS A 203 2.23 -14.48 6.43
C LYS A 203 1.74 -15.93 6.39
N ASP A 204 2.69 -16.86 6.56
CA ASP A 204 2.45 -18.30 6.58
C ASP A 204 1.88 -18.88 5.27
N SER A 205 2.03 -18.16 4.16
CA SER A 205 1.68 -18.65 2.83
C SER A 205 2.43 -19.94 2.49
N LYS A 206 1.69 -20.96 2.07
CA LYS A 206 2.25 -22.24 1.62
C LYS A 206 2.80 -22.19 0.19
N LEU A 207 2.57 -21.08 -0.52
CA LEU A 207 3.01 -20.88 -1.90
C LEU A 207 4.48 -20.44 -1.98
N GLN A 208 5.09 -20.10 -0.86
CA GLN A 208 6.46 -19.60 -0.79
C GLN A 208 7.29 -20.35 0.23
N LYS A 209 8.58 -20.55 -0.08
CA LYS A 209 9.54 -21.19 0.84
C LYS A 209 9.91 -20.30 2.03
N LYS A 210 9.91 -18.97 1.82
CA LYS A 210 10.25 -17.97 2.83
C LYS A 210 8.98 -17.27 3.30
N ASN A 211 8.80 -17.18 4.61
CA ASN A 211 7.70 -16.45 5.19
C ASN A 211 7.91 -14.95 5.06
N SER A 212 6.93 -14.22 4.58
CA SER A 212 6.95 -12.76 4.51
C SER A 212 6.68 -12.10 5.86
N TYR A 213 6.00 -12.80 6.78
CA TYR A 213 5.42 -12.29 8.02
C TYR A 213 4.38 -11.17 7.82
N LEU A 214 4.04 -10.79 6.59
CA LEU A 214 3.05 -9.77 6.29
C LEU A 214 1.64 -10.26 6.63
N LYS A 215 1.01 -9.64 7.63
CA LYS A 215 -0.28 -10.10 8.15
C LYS A 215 -1.42 -9.90 7.17
N THR A 216 -1.48 -8.75 6.52
CA THR A 216 -2.56 -8.36 5.62
C THR A 216 -2.01 -7.95 4.26
N VAL A 217 -2.66 -8.38 3.20
CA VAL A 217 -2.37 -8.03 1.80
C VAL A 217 -3.55 -7.30 1.19
N MET A 218 -3.31 -6.36 0.26
CA MET A 218 -4.38 -5.66 -0.46
C MET A 218 -4.91 -6.51 -1.62
N ASP A 219 -6.23 -6.61 -1.75
CA ASP A 219 -6.91 -7.47 -2.74
C ASP A 219 -7.16 -6.72 -4.06
N PHE A 220 -6.09 -6.44 -4.78
CA PHE A 220 -6.19 -5.91 -6.15
C PHE A 220 -6.83 -6.90 -7.13
N SER A 221 -6.83 -8.19 -6.79
CA SER A 221 -7.51 -9.21 -7.57
C SER A 221 -9.03 -9.01 -7.52
N PHE A 222 -9.61 -8.84 -6.34
CA PHE A 222 -11.03 -8.52 -6.19
C PHE A 222 -11.37 -7.18 -6.84
N TYR A 223 -10.55 -6.13 -6.59
CA TYR A 223 -10.70 -4.83 -7.22
C TYR A 223 -10.79 -4.95 -8.75
N ASP A 224 -9.87 -5.67 -9.38
CA ASP A 224 -9.85 -5.86 -10.83
C ASP A 224 -11.12 -6.58 -11.32
N LYS A 225 -11.48 -7.70 -10.69
CA LYS A 225 -12.63 -8.52 -11.12
C LYS A 225 -13.98 -7.82 -10.93
N ILE A 226 -14.18 -7.09 -9.83
CA ILE A 226 -15.44 -6.38 -9.63
C ILE A 226 -15.56 -5.15 -10.56
N ASN A 227 -14.45 -4.48 -10.86
CA ASN A 227 -14.46 -3.38 -11.81
C ASN A 227 -14.60 -3.83 -13.27
N GLN A 228 -14.17 -5.03 -13.62
CA GLN A 228 -14.51 -5.66 -14.90
C GLN A 228 -15.98 -6.09 -14.95
N ALA A 229 -16.44 -6.80 -13.92
CA ALA A 229 -17.80 -7.34 -13.84
C ALA A 229 -18.88 -6.28 -14.03
N LYS A 230 -18.69 -5.09 -13.43
CA LYS A 230 -19.66 -3.98 -13.53
C LYS A 230 -19.84 -3.42 -14.94
N ARG A 231 -18.91 -3.71 -15.86
CA ARG A 231 -18.93 -3.22 -17.25
C ARG A 231 -19.46 -4.24 -18.24
N GLU A 232 -19.78 -5.44 -17.77
CA GLU A 232 -20.10 -6.58 -18.63
C GLU A 232 -21.55 -7.03 -18.50
N GLU A 233 -22.13 -7.43 -19.61
CA GLU A 233 -23.38 -8.18 -19.62
C GLU A 233 -23.18 -9.62 -19.14
N THR A 234 -24.21 -10.22 -18.54
CA THR A 234 -24.08 -11.30 -17.58
C THR A 234 -24.10 -12.72 -18.12
N ASP A 235 -24.10 -12.94 -19.42
CA ASP A 235 -24.41 -14.28 -20.01
C ASP A 235 -23.21 -15.19 -20.26
N GLY A 236 -22.04 -14.96 -19.67
CA GLY A 236 -20.83 -15.74 -19.94
C GLY A 236 -20.27 -16.46 -18.72
N TRP A 237 -19.62 -17.60 -18.94
CA TRP A 237 -18.89 -18.34 -17.92
C TRP A 237 -17.77 -17.52 -17.25
N TRP A 238 -17.30 -16.47 -17.93
CA TRP A 238 -16.15 -15.65 -17.54
C TRP A 238 -16.51 -14.17 -17.38
N ASN A 239 -17.79 -13.82 -17.48
CA ASN A 239 -18.25 -12.43 -17.49
C ASN A 239 -19.11 -12.12 -16.26
N GLY A 240 -19.29 -10.83 -15.98
CA GLY A 240 -20.14 -10.35 -14.91
C GLY A 240 -19.74 -10.93 -13.54
N LEU A 241 -20.71 -11.33 -12.75
CA LEU A 241 -20.48 -11.91 -11.41
C LEU A 241 -19.62 -13.17 -11.40
N ASN A 242 -19.54 -13.92 -12.50
CA ASN A 242 -18.68 -15.11 -12.59
C ASN A 242 -17.20 -14.76 -12.44
N ARG A 243 -16.78 -13.53 -12.78
CA ARG A 243 -15.41 -13.08 -12.52
C ARG A 243 -15.09 -13.07 -11.03
N ILE A 244 -16.05 -12.64 -10.21
CA ILE A 244 -15.89 -12.58 -8.74
C ILE A 244 -15.84 -14.00 -8.17
N TYR A 245 -16.75 -14.89 -8.59
CA TYR A 245 -16.72 -16.29 -8.18
C TYR A 245 -15.40 -16.96 -8.57
N ASN A 246 -14.89 -16.71 -9.78
CA ASN A 246 -13.63 -17.25 -10.26
C ASN A 246 -12.42 -16.69 -9.49
N SER A 247 -12.52 -15.51 -8.88
CA SER A 247 -11.50 -14.98 -7.98
C SER A 247 -11.61 -15.59 -6.58
N LEU A 248 -12.81 -15.64 -6.01
CA LEU A 248 -13.05 -16.16 -4.66
C LEU A 248 -12.80 -17.68 -4.55
N CYS A 249 -12.90 -18.43 -5.66
CA CYS A 249 -12.57 -19.86 -5.65
C CYS A 249 -11.11 -20.14 -5.28
N TYR A 250 -10.22 -19.14 -5.31
CA TYR A 250 -8.83 -19.24 -4.86
C TYR A 250 -8.62 -18.95 -3.38
N ASP A 251 -9.68 -18.73 -2.61
CA ASP A 251 -9.57 -18.43 -1.16
C ASP A 251 -8.78 -19.48 -0.38
N TYR A 252 -8.78 -20.72 -0.81
CA TYR A 252 -8.00 -21.80 -0.21
C TYR A 252 -6.47 -21.61 -0.30
N LEU A 253 -5.99 -20.67 -1.14
CA LEU A 253 -4.58 -20.34 -1.27
C LEU A 253 -4.10 -19.36 -0.18
N TYR A 254 -5.00 -18.55 0.35
CA TYR A 254 -4.67 -17.61 1.42
C TYR A 254 -4.49 -18.34 2.74
N ALA A 255 -3.42 -18.00 3.47
CA ALA A 255 -3.23 -18.51 4.83
C ALA A 255 -4.33 -18.02 5.78
N ASN A 256 -4.79 -16.79 5.57
CA ASN A 256 -5.91 -16.21 6.30
C ASN A 256 -6.75 -15.28 5.38
N PRO A 257 -7.84 -15.78 4.77
CA PRO A 257 -8.68 -14.98 3.89
C PRO A 257 -9.30 -13.74 4.57
N SER A 258 -9.59 -13.79 5.87
CA SER A 258 -10.16 -12.65 6.61
C SER A 258 -9.16 -11.50 6.81
N SER A 259 -7.86 -11.77 6.68
CA SER A 259 -6.79 -10.76 6.71
C SER A 259 -6.38 -10.31 5.31
N VAL A 260 -7.32 -10.26 4.38
CA VAL A 260 -7.14 -9.69 3.04
C VAL A 260 -7.96 -8.41 2.96
N LEU A 261 -7.32 -7.28 2.64
CA LEU A 261 -7.95 -5.97 2.58
C LEU A 261 -8.57 -5.76 1.19
N ALA A 262 -9.89 -5.89 1.09
CA ALA A 262 -10.64 -5.72 -0.15
C ALA A 262 -11.21 -4.30 -0.27
N PHE A 263 -11.32 -3.82 -1.49
CA PHE A 263 -11.82 -2.48 -1.79
C PHE A 263 -12.46 -2.42 -3.19
N LEU A 264 -13.33 -1.43 -3.40
CA LEU A 264 -13.94 -1.15 -4.71
C LEU A 264 -13.12 -0.16 -5.52
N ASP A 265 -12.53 0.80 -4.81
CA ASP A 265 -11.68 1.88 -5.32
C ASP A 265 -10.74 2.37 -4.21
N ASN A 266 -9.73 3.13 -4.58
CA ASN A 266 -8.81 3.81 -3.69
C ASN A 266 -8.23 5.06 -4.38
N HIS A 267 -7.25 5.73 -3.75
CA HIS A 267 -6.61 6.95 -4.27
C HIS A 267 -5.80 6.73 -5.56
N ASP A 268 -5.46 5.49 -5.90
CA ASP A 268 -4.69 5.12 -7.11
C ASP A 268 -5.57 4.72 -8.29
N THR A 269 -6.88 4.62 -8.08
CA THR A 269 -7.81 4.08 -9.07
C THR A 269 -8.96 5.03 -9.35
N ASP A 270 -9.67 4.79 -10.44
CA ASP A 270 -10.95 5.44 -10.68
C ASP A 270 -11.93 5.14 -9.56
N ARG A 271 -12.81 6.09 -9.26
CA ARG A 271 -13.95 5.83 -8.38
C ARG A 271 -14.79 4.67 -8.92
N PHE A 272 -15.23 3.79 -8.03
CA PHE A 272 -16.10 2.67 -8.43
C PHE A 272 -17.39 3.15 -9.09
N LEU A 273 -17.95 4.26 -8.61
CA LEU A 273 -19.10 4.92 -9.21
C LEU A 273 -18.79 5.43 -10.63
N GLY A 274 -17.52 5.74 -10.94
CA GLY A 274 -17.12 6.27 -12.24
C GLY A 274 -17.85 7.56 -12.58
N ASN A 275 -18.15 7.74 -13.86
CA ASN A 275 -18.92 8.88 -14.36
C ASN A 275 -20.42 8.59 -14.46
N THR A 276 -20.86 7.35 -14.19
CA THR A 276 -22.25 6.92 -14.43
C THR A 276 -23.23 7.41 -13.37
N LYS A 277 -22.76 7.71 -12.17
CA LYS A 277 -23.58 8.05 -11.00
C LYS A 277 -24.64 6.99 -10.66
N ASP A 278 -24.44 5.74 -11.09
CA ASP A 278 -25.38 4.64 -10.80
C ASP A 278 -25.20 4.15 -9.35
N SER A 279 -26.01 4.73 -8.47
CA SER A 279 -26.00 4.37 -7.05
C SER A 279 -26.43 2.92 -6.79
N THR A 280 -27.17 2.29 -7.71
CA THR A 280 -27.60 0.89 -7.57
C THR A 280 -26.39 -0.05 -7.68
N MET A 281 -25.54 0.18 -8.67
CA MET A 281 -24.30 -0.60 -8.85
C MET A 281 -23.35 -0.41 -7.67
N LEU A 282 -23.21 0.82 -7.17
CA LEU A 282 -22.40 1.06 -5.97
C LEU A 282 -22.93 0.30 -4.75
N LYS A 283 -24.27 0.27 -4.54
CA LYS A 283 -24.88 -0.48 -3.44
C LYS A 283 -24.63 -1.98 -3.57
N GLN A 284 -24.67 -2.54 -4.78
CA GLN A 284 -24.36 -3.93 -5.04
C GLN A 284 -22.87 -4.24 -4.74
N GLY A 285 -21.97 -3.38 -5.20
CA GLY A 285 -20.54 -3.50 -4.89
C GLY A 285 -20.26 -3.45 -3.40
N LEU A 286 -20.88 -2.49 -2.68
CA LEU A 286 -20.76 -2.38 -1.22
C LEU A 286 -21.37 -3.59 -0.50
N ALA A 287 -22.49 -4.13 -0.96
CA ALA A 287 -23.08 -5.33 -0.38
C ALA A 287 -22.11 -6.52 -0.48
N LEU A 288 -21.47 -6.73 -1.64
CA LEU A 288 -20.43 -7.74 -1.80
C LEU A 288 -19.24 -7.48 -0.88
N LEU A 289 -18.67 -6.28 -0.92
CA LEU A 289 -17.48 -5.90 -0.14
C LEU A 289 -17.69 -6.14 1.36
N LEU A 290 -18.86 -5.76 1.89
CA LEU A 290 -19.15 -5.81 3.33
C LEU A 290 -19.64 -7.20 3.82
N THR A 291 -19.94 -8.12 2.91
CA THR A 291 -20.42 -9.47 3.27
C THR A 291 -19.45 -10.60 2.94
N MET A 292 -18.38 -10.31 2.22
CA MET A 292 -17.31 -11.27 1.97
C MET A 292 -16.45 -11.52 3.23
N ASN A 293 -15.78 -12.67 3.27
CA ASN A 293 -14.77 -12.95 4.28
C ASN A 293 -13.45 -12.19 3.99
N ARG A 294 -13.51 -10.86 4.12
CA ARG A 294 -12.43 -9.91 3.89
C ARG A 294 -12.49 -8.78 4.92
N THR A 295 -11.38 -8.07 5.10
CA THR A 295 -11.40 -6.77 5.76
C THR A 295 -11.78 -5.71 4.74
N PRO A 296 -12.95 -5.05 4.86
CA PRO A 296 -13.38 -4.07 3.88
C PRO A 296 -12.68 -2.72 4.07
N GLN A 297 -12.25 -2.12 2.96
CA GLN A 297 -11.78 -0.74 2.88
C GLN A 297 -12.80 0.10 2.12
N LEU A 298 -13.17 1.24 2.70
CA LEU A 298 -13.99 2.26 2.04
C LEU A 298 -13.13 3.48 1.76
N TYR A 299 -13.11 3.93 0.52
CA TYR A 299 -12.45 5.18 0.15
C TYR A 299 -13.36 6.36 0.50
N TYR A 300 -12.79 7.43 1.08
CA TYR A 300 -13.57 8.62 1.50
C TYR A 300 -14.39 9.17 0.35
N GLY A 301 -15.55 9.73 0.65
CA GLY A 301 -16.49 10.25 -0.35
C GLY A 301 -17.43 9.20 -0.95
N THR A 302 -17.20 7.89 -0.72
CA THR A 302 -18.14 6.83 -1.11
C THR A 302 -19.51 7.05 -0.45
N GLU A 303 -19.53 7.51 0.80
CA GLU A 303 -20.72 7.79 1.60
C GLU A 303 -21.58 8.94 1.06
N ILE A 304 -20.98 9.83 0.25
CA ILE A 304 -21.68 10.95 -0.41
C ILE A 304 -21.79 10.77 -1.92
N LEU A 305 -21.53 9.55 -2.41
CA LEU A 305 -21.61 9.19 -3.83
C LEU A 305 -20.63 9.99 -4.70
N LEU A 306 -19.43 10.26 -4.19
CA LEU A 306 -18.40 10.95 -4.95
C LEU A 306 -18.03 10.13 -6.19
N SER A 307 -18.06 10.76 -7.35
CA SER A 307 -17.79 10.16 -8.66
C SER A 307 -16.60 10.83 -9.33
N GLY A 308 -15.95 10.15 -10.25
CA GLY A 308 -14.85 10.69 -11.05
C GLY A 308 -13.89 9.61 -11.54
N THR A 309 -12.97 10.04 -12.38
CA THR A 309 -11.86 9.21 -12.85
C THR A 309 -10.54 9.84 -12.39
N LYS A 310 -9.53 9.03 -12.15
CA LYS A 310 -8.23 9.49 -11.69
C LYS A 310 -7.60 10.49 -12.66
N GLU A 311 -7.70 10.24 -13.96
CA GLU A 311 -7.14 11.11 -15.00
C GLU A 311 -7.76 12.53 -15.02
N VAL A 312 -9.04 12.66 -14.62
CA VAL A 312 -9.77 13.94 -14.68
C VAL A 312 -9.76 14.64 -13.33
N THR A 313 -9.84 13.89 -12.24
CA THR A 313 -10.04 14.44 -10.89
C THR A 313 -8.82 14.27 -10.00
N ASP A 314 -7.80 13.57 -10.49
CA ASP A 314 -6.59 13.21 -9.74
C ASP A 314 -6.90 12.53 -8.39
N GLY A 315 -7.88 11.65 -8.45
CA GLY A 315 -8.35 10.91 -7.28
C GLY A 315 -9.20 11.72 -6.34
#